data_c9e13ffbdea69d39978c9c75c443ed18
#
_entry.id   c9e13ffbdea69d39978c9c75c443ed18
#
_cell.length_a   1.000
_cell.length_b   1.000
_cell.length_c   1.000
_cell.angle_alpha   90.00
_cell.angle_beta   90.00
_cell.angle_gamma   90.00
#
_symmetry.space_group_name_H-M   'P 1'
#
loop_
_entity.id
_entity.type
_entity.pdbx_description
1 polymer ?
#
loop_
_entity_poly.entity_id
_entity_poly.type
_entity_poly.pdbx_seq_one_letter_code
_entity_poly.pdbx_strand_id
1 'polypeptide(L)'
;MVIKHLVISGGGPNLFTGYGALKKLHMENFWNLKNIETIHGTSAGAIIGLFIALNVEWETLDDYFIKRPWENVFSVSPNMIFDAYSKRGIYSVKIFEDMFEPFFSLNDMTLETTFQQFYNITKIDVNMYCTDLNSFELVCLNHKKNPEMPILQGLHATSAIPAIFSPVLYQERCLLDGGLLSNYPLASCLKSNSEIKKDEVLGLIGSMSNDNLIIKEDSVITDYIFSMIYRLIDRCDDSKKCDVEIEHELCYPTKERCGTTWKDSLLSGECREKMIKNGEEFAENYLSNLKPISKTVQEPDA
;
A
#
# COMPACT_ATOMS: atom_id res chain seq x y z
N MET A 1 14.48 -12.83 16.78
CA MET A 1 13.98 -11.66 16.04
C MET A 1 12.47 -11.80 15.88
N VAL A 2 11.70 -10.77 16.16
CA VAL A 2 10.25 -10.78 16.02
C VAL A 2 9.84 -9.49 15.31
N ILE A 3 9.28 -9.60 14.11
CA ILE A 3 8.73 -8.44 13.39
C ILE A 3 7.40 -8.03 14.04
N LYS A 4 7.28 -6.75 14.38
CA LYS A 4 6.10 -6.13 14.99
C LYS A 4 5.48 -5.02 14.16
N HIS A 5 6.25 -4.44 13.25
CA HIS A 5 5.84 -3.28 12.48
C HIS A 5 6.04 -3.55 10.99
N LEU A 6 4.98 -3.39 10.20
CA LEU A 6 5.06 -3.45 8.74
C LEU A 6 5.02 -2.04 8.18
N VAL A 7 5.95 -1.74 7.27
CA VAL A 7 5.99 -0.47 6.54
C VAL A 7 5.93 -0.76 5.04
N ILE A 8 4.86 -0.34 4.38
CA ILE A 8 4.56 -0.74 3.01
C ILE A 8 4.40 0.50 2.13
N SER A 9 5.23 0.61 1.11
CA SER A 9 5.19 1.74 0.17
C SER A 9 3.96 1.72 -0.73
N GLY A 10 3.57 2.89 -1.20
CA GLY A 10 2.65 3.02 -2.32
C GLY A 10 3.27 2.48 -3.62
N GLY A 11 2.43 2.24 -4.62
CA GLY A 11 2.93 1.70 -5.88
C GLY A 11 1.85 1.38 -6.93
N GLY A 12 0.61 1.78 -6.71
CA GLY A 12 -0.49 1.48 -7.64
C GLY A 12 -0.59 -0.02 -7.96
N PRO A 13 -0.56 -0.45 -9.23
CA PRO A 13 -0.67 -1.86 -9.62
C PRO A 13 0.43 -2.76 -9.05
N ASN A 14 1.57 -2.19 -8.65
CA ASN A 14 2.64 -2.96 -8.00
C ASN A 14 2.23 -3.51 -6.63
N LEU A 15 1.02 -3.19 -6.17
CA LEU A 15 0.42 -3.84 -5.01
C LEU A 15 0.47 -5.37 -5.10
N PHE A 16 0.26 -5.95 -6.30
CA PHE A 16 0.30 -7.41 -6.48
C PHE A 16 1.69 -7.99 -6.25
N THR A 17 2.74 -7.27 -6.66
CA THR A 17 4.13 -7.68 -6.38
C THR A 17 4.46 -7.55 -4.89
N GLY A 18 4.08 -6.44 -4.24
CA GLY A 18 4.25 -6.26 -2.80
C GLY A 18 3.47 -7.29 -1.97
N TYR A 19 2.25 -7.62 -2.39
CA TYR A 19 1.44 -8.67 -1.79
C TYR A 19 2.14 -10.04 -1.89
N GLY A 20 2.61 -10.44 -3.07
CA GLY A 20 3.33 -11.71 -3.26
C GLY A 20 4.58 -11.81 -2.38
N ALA A 21 5.33 -10.71 -2.25
CA ALA A 21 6.51 -10.65 -1.38
C ALA A 21 6.15 -10.85 0.10
N LEU A 22 5.12 -10.14 0.60
CA LEU A 22 4.67 -10.27 1.99
C LEU A 22 4.13 -11.67 2.29
N LYS A 23 3.32 -12.23 1.39
CA LYS A 23 2.79 -13.58 1.48
C LYS A 23 3.94 -14.60 1.60
N LYS A 24 4.94 -14.54 0.71
CA LYS A 24 6.07 -15.47 0.73
C LYS A 24 6.87 -15.36 2.03
N LEU A 25 7.19 -14.14 2.49
CA LEU A 25 7.87 -13.93 3.76
C LEU A 25 7.08 -14.50 4.94
N HIS A 26 5.74 -14.38 4.93
CA HIS A 26 4.90 -14.99 5.97
C HIS A 26 4.93 -16.52 5.92
N MET A 27 4.80 -17.11 4.73
CA MET A 27 4.83 -18.57 4.56
C MET A 27 6.16 -19.18 4.99
N GLU A 28 7.26 -18.45 4.82
CA GLU A 28 8.61 -18.84 5.29
C GLU A 28 8.85 -18.48 6.77
N ASN A 29 7.81 -18.09 7.51
CA ASN A 29 7.87 -17.72 8.93
C ASN A 29 8.82 -16.55 9.25
N PHE A 30 9.09 -15.67 8.29
CA PHE A 30 9.92 -14.50 8.52
C PHE A 30 9.20 -13.45 9.38
N TRP A 31 7.88 -13.35 9.24
CA TRP A 31 7.00 -12.57 10.09
C TRP A 31 5.70 -13.33 10.39
N ASN A 32 4.99 -12.95 11.45
CA ASN A 32 3.73 -13.58 11.84
C ASN A 32 2.74 -12.52 12.28
N LEU A 33 1.51 -12.59 11.77
CA LEU A 33 0.46 -11.62 12.07
C LEU A 33 0.19 -11.45 13.57
N LYS A 34 0.31 -12.53 14.35
CA LYS A 34 0.11 -12.51 15.83
C LYS A 34 1.07 -11.57 16.56
N ASN A 35 2.20 -11.24 15.93
CA ASN A 35 3.20 -10.35 16.50
C ASN A 35 3.08 -8.92 15.99
N ILE A 36 2.26 -8.67 14.94
CA ILE A 36 2.15 -7.36 14.34
C ILE A 36 1.32 -6.43 15.25
N GLU A 37 1.96 -5.36 15.67
CA GLU A 37 1.37 -4.31 16.49
C GLU A 37 0.89 -3.14 15.62
N THR A 38 1.67 -2.75 14.59
CA THR A 38 1.34 -1.63 13.70
C THR A 38 1.58 -1.94 12.24
N ILE A 39 0.77 -1.36 11.38
CA ILE A 39 0.96 -1.35 9.93
C ILE A 39 0.97 0.10 9.46
N HIS A 40 2.01 0.49 8.74
CA HIS A 40 2.19 1.81 8.17
C HIS A 40 2.16 1.69 6.64
N GLY A 41 1.16 2.27 6.01
CA GLY A 41 0.98 2.14 4.57
C GLY A 41 0.59 3.46 3.89
N THR A 42 1.05 3.61 2.65
CA THR A 42 0.63 4.68 1.75
C THR A 42 -0.04 4.06 0.52
N SER A 43 -1.21 4.57 0.11
CA SER A 43 -1.87 4.16 -1.14
C SER A 43 -2.00 2.61 -1.24
N ALA A 44 -1.46 2.00 -2.28
CA ALA A 44 -1.43 0.55 -2.48
C ALA A 44 -0.89 -0.23 -1.26
N GLY A 45 0.08 0.34 -0.53
CA GLY A 45 0.61 -0.25 0.70
C GLY A 45 -0.41 -0.28 1.83
N ALA A 46 -1.27 0.73 1.92
CA ALA A 46 -2.37 0.74 2.88
C ALA A 46 -3.46 -0.29 2.51
N ILE A 47 -3.72 -0.51 1.21
CA ILE A 47 -4.64 -1.54 0.73
C ILE A 47 -4.15 -2.93 1.18
N ILE A 48 -2.89 -3.27 0.91
CA ILE A 48 -2.31 -4.55 1.35
C ILE A 48 -2.36 -4.66 2.88
N GLY A 49 -1.96 -3.59 3.57
CA GLY A 49 -1.96 -3.55 5.03
C GLY A 49 -3.33 -3.81 5.65
N LEU A 50 -4.39 -3.30 5.02
CA LEU A 50 -5.76 -3.53 5.49
C LEU A 50 -6.19 -4.98 5.30
N PHE A 51 -5.87 -5.63 4.16
CA PHE A 51 -6.12 -7.05 3.96
C PHE A 51 -5.37 -7.93 4.95
N ILE A 52 -4.11 -7.59 5.27
CA ILE A 52 -3.33 -8.29 6.28
C ILE A 52 -3.98 -8.15 7.66
N ALA A 53 -4.36 -6.92 8.04
CA ALA A 53 -4.97 -6.66 9.34
C ALA A 53 -6.33 -7.38 9.52
N LEU A 54 -7.06 -7.63 8.43
CA LEU A 54 -8.29 -8.43 8.42
C LEU A 54 -8.04 -9.94 8.56
N ASN A 55 -6.77 -10.37 8.58
CA ASN A 55 -6.39 -11.79 8.68
C ASN A 55 -7.07 -12.69 7.64
N VAL A 56 -7.16 -12.21 6.40
CA VAL A 56 -7.74 -12.99 5.30
C VAL A 56 -6.74 -14.05 4.87
N GLU A 57 -7.22 -15.29 4.69
CA GLU A 57 -6.40 -16.41 4.24
C GLU A 57 -5.78 -16.16 2.87
N TRP A 58 -4.49 -16.51 2.70
CA TRP A 58 -3.73 -16.22 1.49
C TRP A 58 -4.35 -16.83 0.22
N GLU A 59 -4.89 -18.03 0.30
CA GLU A 59 -5.58 -18.67 -0.84
C GLU A 59 -6.82 -17.89 -1.26
N THR A 60 -7.57 -17.37 -0.30
CA THR A 60 -8.74 -16.52 -0.56
C THR A 60 -8.33 -15.21 -1.22
N LEU A 61 -7.24 -14.60 -0.77
CA LEU A 61 -6.70 -13.37 -1.38
C LEU A 61 -6.13 -13.63 -2.77
N ASP A 62 -5.43 -14.75 -3.00
CA ASP A 62 -4.94 -15.13 -4.32
C ASP A 62 -6.10 -15.24 -5.31
N ASP A 63 -7.13 -15.99 -4.95
CA ASP A 63 -8.34 -16.15 -5.77
C ASP A 63 -9.03 -14.80 -6.01
N TYR A 64 -9.15 -14.00 -4.99
CA TYR A 64 -9.74 -12.69 -5.08
C TYR A 64 -8.97 -11.75 -5.99
N PHE A 65 -7.65 -11.65 -5.85
CA PHE A 65 -6.83 -10.78 -6.68
C PHE A 65 -6.72 -11.26 -8.12
N ILE A 66 -6.59 -12.57 -8.35
CA ILE A 66 -6.38 -13.13 -9.68
C ILE A 66 -7.70 -13.24 -10.46
N LYS A 67 -8.77 -13.76 -9.83
CA LYS A 67 -9.99 -14.15 -10.55
C LYS A 67 -11.06 -13.06 -10.62
N ARG A 68 -11.00 -12.04 -9.75
CA ARG A 68 -11.99 -10.96 -9.77
C ARG A 68 -11.88 -10.16 -11.07
N PRO A 69 -13.01 -9.84 -11.73
CA PRO A 69 -13.05 -8.99 -12.91
C PRO A 69 -12.88 -7.51 -12.50
N TRP A 70 -11.63 -7.08 -12.27
CA TRP A 70 -11.31 -5.74 -11.81
C TRP A 70 -11.72 -4.64 -12.79
N GLU A 71 -11.81 -4.95 -14.09
CA GLU A 71 -12.34 -4.07 -15.12
C GLU A 71 -13.76 -3.58 -14.82
N ASN A 72 -14.57 -4.41 -14.16
CA ASN A 72 -15.92 -4.02 -13.77
C ASN A 72 -15.90 -3.06 -12.57
N VAL A 73 -14.97 -3.24 -11.65
CA VAL A 73 -14.79 -2.37 -10.47
C VAL A 73 -14.31 -0.98 -10.91
N PHE A 74 -13.37 -0.94 -11.85
CA PHE A 74 -12.79 0.29 -12.40
C PHE A 74 -13.43 0.72 -13.74
N SER A 75 -14.69 0.32 -13.97
CA SER A 75 -15.43 0.78 -15.14
C SER A 75 -15.68 2.28 -15.10
N VAL A 76 -15.60 2.94 -16.26
CA VAL A 76 -15.86 4.39 -16.40
C VAL A 76 -17.08 4.59 -17.28
N SER A 77 -18.10 5.23 -16.75
CA SER A 77 -19.26 5.65 -17.52
C SER A 77 -19.13 7.10 -18.01
N PRO A 78 -19.81 7.50 -19.10
CA PRO A 78 -19.80 8.89 -19.55
C PRO A 78 -20.21 9.88 -18.45
N ASN A 79 -21.18 9.52 -17.60
CA ASN A 79 -21.64 10.38 -16.51
C ASN A 79 -20.53 10.63 -15.48
N MET A 80 -19.69 9.63 -15.18
CA MET A 80 -18.56 9.78 -14.26
C MET A 80 -17.55 10.80 -14.78
N ILE A 81 -17.34 10.87 -16.10
CA ILE A 81 -16.43 11.85 -16.72
C ILE A 81 -16.98 13.27 -16.54
N PHE A 82 -18.29 13.48 -16.74
CA PHE A 82 -18.94 14.79 -16.50
C PHE A 82 -18.89 15.15 -15.01
N ASP A 83 -19.18 14.20 -14.15
CA ASP A 83 -19.14 14.39 -12.70
C ASP A 83 -17.73 14.68 -12.17
N ALA A 84 -16.70 14.17 -12.83
CA ALA A 84 -15.31 14.35 -12.41
C ALA A 84 -14.90 15.82 -12.30
N TYR A 85 -15.51 16.70 -13.11
CA TYR A 85 -15.30 18.15 -13.00
C TYR A 85 -15.71 18.70 -11.64
N SER A 86 -16.88 18.32 -11.13
CA SER A 86 -17.38 18.78 -9.82
C SER A 86 -16.79 18.00 -8.65
N LYS A 87 -16.54 16.70 -8.83
CA LYS A 87 -16.00 15.80 -7.82
C LYS A 87 -14.47 15.81 -7.75
N ARG A 88 -13.79 16.45 -8.71
CA ARG A 88 -12.32 16.56 -8.82
C ARG A 88 -11.61 15.21 -9.03
N GLY A 89 -12.33 14.19 -9.49
CA GLY A 89 -11.82 12.85 -9.76
C GLY A 89 -12.90 11.92 -10.27
N ILE A 90 -12.50 10.84 -10.94
CA ILE A 90 -13.40 9.88 -11.57
C ILE A 90 -14.00 8.92 -10.54
N TYR A 91 -13.13 8.36 -9.68
CA TYR A 91 -13.52 7.36 -8.69
C TYR A 91 -13.68 7.97 -7.30
N SER A 92 -14.55 7.38 -6.50
CA SER A 92 -14.86 7.77 -5.12
C SER A 92 -14.51 6.62 -4.16
N VAL A 93 -14.87 6.78 -2.88
CA VAL A 93 -14.75 5.74 -1.85
C VAL A 93 -15.41 4.41 -2.25
N LYS A 94 -16.41 4.46 -3.14
CA LYS A 94 -17.15 3.27 -3.60
C LYS A 94 -16.27 2.15 -4.13
N ILE A 95 -15.14 2.47 -4.75
CA ILE A 95 -14.16 1.45 -5.21
C ILE A 95 -13.64 0.62 -4.03
N PHE A 96 -13.33 1.29 -2.92
CA PHE A 96 -12.81 0.64 -1.71
C PHE A 96 -13.90 -0.10 -0.94
N GLU A 97 -15.13 0.45 -0.92
CA GLU A 97 -16.30 -0.24 -0.40
C GLU A 97 -16.53 -1.54 -1.15
N ASP A 98 -16.62 -1.51 -2.48
CA ASP A 98 -16.81 -2.69 -3.32
C ASP A 98 -15.65 -3.70 -3.17
N MET A 99 -14.43 -3.22 -2.90
CA MET A 99 -13.25 -4.04 -2.68
C MET A 99 -13.31 -4.76 -1.32
N PHE A 100 -13.73 -4.11 -0.26
CA PHE A 100 -13.61 -4.62 1.11
C PHE A 100 -14.91 -5.18 1.70
N GLU A 101 -16.07 -4.90 1.11
CA GLU A 101 -17.38 -5.36 1.59
C GLU A 101 -17.44 -6.86 1.93
N PRO A 102 -16.94 -7.79 1.06
CA PRO A 102 -16.98 -9.21 1.38
C PRO A 102 -16.18 -9.57 2.65
N PHE A 103 -15.02 -8.94 2.83
CA PHE A 103 -14.12 -9.22 3.95
C PHE A 103 -14.57 -8.55 5.24
N PHE A 104 -15.20 -7.39 5.16
CA PHE A 104 -15.78 -6.72 6.30
C PHE A 104 -16.97 -7.51 6.85
N SER A 105 -17.84 -7.98 5.96
CA SER A 105 -18.98 -8.81 6.34
C SER A 105 -18.56 -10.12 7.03
N LEU A 106 -17.46 -10.73 6.61
CA LEU A 106 -16.91 -11.95 7.24
C LEU A 106 -16.34 -11.68 8.64
N ASN A 107 -16.00 -10.44 8.97
CA ASN A 107 -15.44 -10.04 10.26
C ASN A 107 -16.43 -9.24 11.13
N ASP A 108 -17.73 -9.37 10.89
CA ASP A 108 -18.79 -8.63 11.60
C ASP A 108 -18.60 -7.09 11.55
N MET A 109 -17.99 -6.59 10.47
CA MET A 109 -17.76 -5.18 10.20
C MET A 109 -18.72 -4.65 9.15
N THR A 110 -18.96 -3.34 9.17
CA THR A 110 -19.73 -2.62 8.15
C THR A 110 -18.84 -1.67 7.37
N LEU A 111 -19.32 -1.17 6.24
CA LEU A 111 -18.59 -0.16 5.44
C LEU A 111 -18.34 1.15 6.22
N GLU A 112 -19.11 1.40 7.27
CA GLU A 112 -18.98 2.55 8.18
C GLU A 112 -18.06 2.26 9.39
N THR A 113 -17.43 1.08 9.44
CA THR A 113 -16.50 0.74 10.53
C THR A 113 -15.40 1.78 10.66
N THR A 114 -15.31 2.44 11.83
CA THR A 114 -14.34 3.50 12.08
C THR A 114 -12.95 2.94 12.39
N PHE A 115 -11.91 3.79 12.32
CA PHE A 115 -10.56 3.39 12.74
C PHE A 115 -10.52 2.83 14.15
N GLN A 116 -11.31 3.42 15.08
CA GLN A 116 -11.36 2.92 16.47
C GLN A 116 -12.02 1.56 16.56
N GLN A 117 -13.13 1.34 15.85
CA GLN A 117 -13.82 0.07 15.83
C GLN A 117 -12.96 -1.02 15.19
N PHE A 118 -12.29 -0.71 14.07
CA PHE A 118 -11.36 -1.61 13.41
C PHE A 118 -10.22 -2.03 14.34
N TYR A 119 -9.58 -1.07 15.02
CA TYR A 119 -8.55 -1.37 16.03
C TYR A 119 -9.09 -2.23 17.17
N ASN A 120 -10.31 -1.97 17.65
CA ASN A 120 -10.91 -2.76 18.74
C ASN A 120 -11.12 -4.24 18.35
N ILE A 121 -11.35 -4.52 17.05
CA ILE A 121 -11.56 -5.87 16.54
C ILE A 121 -10.20 -6.53 16.26
N THR A 122 -9.35 -5.89 15.46
CA THR A 122 -8.10 -6.48 14.95
C THR A 122 -6.92 -6.41 15.91
N LYS A 123 -6.93 -5.43 16.83
CA LYS A 123 -5.82 -5.05 17.72
C LYS A 123 -4.56 -4.56 17.00
N ILE A 124 -4.65 -4.30 15.70
CA ILE A 124 -3.56 -3.77 14.88
C ILE A 124 -3.79 -2.28 14.62
N ASP A 125 -2.79 -1.44 14.97
CA ASP A 125 -2.83 0.00 14.72
C ASP A 125 -2.46 0.26 13.25
N VAL A 126 -3.49 0.47 12.41
CA VAL A 126 -3.29 0.79 10.99
C VAL A 126 -3.10 2.29 10.84
N ASN A 127 -1.97 2.67 10.25
CA ASN A 127 -1.55 4.06 10.02
C ASN A 127 -1.51 4.32 8.51
N MET A 128 -2.41 5.17 8.02
CA MET A 128 -2.53 5.54 6.61
C MET A 128 -2.03 6.97 6.39
N TYR A 129 -1.16 7.17 5.41
CA TYR A 129 -0.55 8.47 5.16
C TYR A 129 -1.17 9.16 3.96
N CYS A 130 -1.51 10.44 4.13
CA CYS A 130 -2.15 11.30 3.12
C CYS A 130 -1.40 12.61 3.02
N THR A 131 -1.54 13.31 1.90
CA THR A 131 -1.10 14.69 1.72
C THR A 131 -2.30 15.61 1.88
N ASP A 132 -2.25 16.57 2.81
CA ASP A 132 -3.23 17.65 2.84
C ASP A 132 -2.83 18.72 1.82
N LEU A 133 -3.65 18.91 0.79
CA LEU A 133 -3.40 19.88 -0.27
C LEU A 133 -3.44 21.34 0.23
N ASN A 134 -4.27 21.62 1.24
CA ASN A 134 -4.47 22.99 1.72
C ASN A 134 -3.24 23.52 2.48
N SER A 135 -2.61 22.68 3.32
CA SER A 135 -1.38 23.03 4.05
C SER A 135 -0.11 22.50 3.39
N PHE A 136 -0.26 21.56 2.44
CA PHE A 136 0.83 20.79 1.84
C PHE A 136 1.68 20.04 2.87
N GLU A 137 1.01 19.46 3.86
CA GLU A 137 1.63 18.68 4.94
C GLU A 137 1.23 17.22 4.90
N LEU A 138 2.12 16.36 5.43
CA LEU A 138 1.84 14.95 5.61
C LEU A 138 0.88 14.72 6.79
N VAL A 139 -0.20 14.02 6.54
CA VAL A 139 -1.21 13.65 7.54
C VAL A 139 -1.19 12.14 7.74
N CYS A 140 -1.14 11.70 8.99
CA CYS A 140 -1.31 10.31 9.37
C CYS A 140 -2.72 10.11 9.95
N LEU A 141 -3.49 9.23 9.32
CA LEU A 141 -4.83 8.80 9.76
C LEU A 141 -4.70 7.47 10.51
N ASN A 142 -5.22 7.40 11.72
CA ASN A 142 -5.24 6.20 12.55
C ASN A 142 -6.28 6.31 13.67
N HIS A 143 -6.46 5.24 14.45
CA HIS A 143 -7.45 5.20 15.52
C HIS A 143 -7.21 6.22 16.66
N LYS A 144 -5.96 6.70 16.86
CA LYS A 144 -5.63 7.68 17.89
C LYS A 144 -5.95 9.11 17.46
N LYS A 145 -5.73 9.43 16.19
CA LYS A 145 -5.88 10.78 15.63
C LYS A 145 -7.25 11.01 15.00
N ASN A 146 -7.84 9.96 14.42
CA ASN A 146 -9.09 10.03 13.66
C ASN A 146 -10.02 8.87 14.05
N PRO A 147 -10.35 8.67 15.37
CA PRO A 147 -11.08 7.50 15.85
C PRO A 147 -12.42 7.27 15.18
N GLU A 148 -13.15 8.36 14.87
CA GLU A 148 -14.50 8.32 14.32
C GLU A 148 -14.55 8.30 12.79
N MET A 149 -13.41 8.43 12.10
CA MET A 149 -13.38 8.39 10.64
C MET A 149 -13.59 6.95 10.16
N PRO A 150 -14.49 6.68 9.18
CA PRO A 150 -14.59 5.37 8.54
C PRO A 150 -13.25 4.97 7.93
N ILE A 151 -12.79 3.74 8.20
CA ILE A 151 -11.45 3.31 7.77
C ILE A 151 -11.33 3.25 6.24
N LEU A 152 -12.43 2.93 5.52
CA LEU A 152 -12.45 2.95 4.06
C LEU A 152 -12.38 4.38 3.49
N GLN A 153 -12.88 5.38 4.21
CA GLN A 153 -12.67 6.78 3.85
C GLN A 153 -11.19 7.17 4.04
N GLY A 154 -10.54 6.67 5.08
CA GLY A 154 -9.09 6.82 5.27
C GLY A 154 -8.28 6.14 4.16
N LEU A 155 -8.70 4.93 3.75
CA LEU A 155 -8.09 4.21 2.64
C LEU A 155 -8.26 4.95 1.30
N HIS A 156 -9.43 5.53 1.06
CA HIS A 156 -9.66 6.41 -0.07
C HIS A 156 -8.72 7.62 -0.03
N ALA A 157 -8.62 8.29 1.13
CA ALA A 157 -7.77 9.48 1.28
C ALA A 157 -6.29 9.19 0.94
N THR A 158 -5.74 8.09 1.50
CA THR A 158 -4.34 7.71 1.22
C THR A 158 -4.10 7.28 -0.22
N SER A 159 -5.15 6.90 -0.96
CA SER A 159 -5.11 6.43 -2.36
C SER A 159 -5.67 7.45 -3.35
N ALA A 160 -5.97 8.67 -2.92
CA ALA A 160 -6.62 9.70 -3.74
C ALA A 160 -5.63 10.36 -4.71
N ILE A 161 -5.19 9.60 -5.72
CA ILE A 161 -4.37 10.12 -6.83
C ILE A 161 -5.16 11.21 -7.57
N PRO A 162 -4.61 12.44 -7.70
CA PRO A 162 -5.30 13.56 -8.34
C PRO A 162 -5.86 13.21 -9.72
N ALA A 163 -7.06 13.68 -10.02
CA ALA A 163 -7.83 13.45 -11.23
C ALA A 163 -8.35 12.00 -11.42
N ILE A 164 -7.71 11.00 -10.86
CA ILE A 164 -8.15 9.59 -10.92
C ILE A 164 -9.19 9.34 -9.81
N PHE A 165 -8.83 9.65 -8.58
CA PHE A 165 -9.74 9.59 -7.43
C PHE A 165 -10.14 10.99 -6.97
N SER A 166 -11.36 11.15 -6.51
CA SER A 166 -11.79 12.39 -5.86
C SER A 166 -11.02 12.59 -4.55
N PRO A 167 -10.62 13.83 -4.21
CA PRO A 167 -10.00 14.11 -2.92
C PRO A 167 -10.99 13.86 -1.79
N VAL A 168 -10.50 13.51 -0.62
CA VAL A 168 -11.32 13.39 0.59
C VAL A 168 -11.29 14.71 1.35
N LEU A 169 -12.47 15.34 1.46
CA LEU A 169 -12.63 16.55 2.26
C LEU A 169 -13.00 16.13 3.69
N TYR A 170 -12.12 16.40 4.65
CA TYR A 170 -12.32 16.02 6.05
C TYR A 170 -11.71 17.06 7.00
N GLN A 171 -12.50 17.58 7.93
CA GLN A 171 -12.09 18.58 8.93
C GLN A 171 -11.29 19.76 8.31
N GLU A 172 -11.87 20.42 7.31
CA GLU A 172 -11.28 21.54 6.56
C GLU A 172 -10.01 21.21 5.75
N ARG A 173 -9.61 19.93 5.69
CA ARG A 173 -8.51 19.43 4.89
C ARG A 173 -8.98 18.89 3.55
N CYS A 174 -8.10 18.98 2.56
CA CYS A 174 -8.26 18.35 1.26
C CYS A 174 -7.21 17.25 1.11
N LEU A 175 -7.59 16.01 1.45
CA LEU A 175 -6.67 14.88 1.52
C LEU A 175 -6.50 14.23 0.16
N LEU A 176 -5.25 14.06 -0.24
CA LEU A 176 -4.78 13.40 -1.45
C LEU A 176 -3.88 12.21 -1.10
N ASP A 177 -3.51 11.44 -2.13
CA ASP A 177 -2.55 10.33 -2.01
C ASP A 177 -1.28 10.77 -1.27
N GLY A 178 -0.90 9.98 -0.27
CA GLY A 178 0.27 10.27 0.57
C GLY A 178 1.58 10.12 -0.16
N GLY A 179 1.60 9.43 -1.30
CA GLY A 179 2.78 9.24 -2.12
C GLY A 179 3.43 10.54 -2.60
N LEU A 180 2.69 11.65 -2.62
CA LEU A 180 3.25 12.96 -2.94
C LEU A 180 4.34 13.39 -1.95
N LEU A 181 4.17 13.15 -0.65
CA LEU A 181 5.10 13.58 0.39
C LEU A 181 5.81 12.42 1.09
N SER A 182 5.20 11.25 1.18
CA SER A 182 5.77 10.09 1.86
C SER A 182 5.24 8.78 1.23
N ASN A 183 5.85 8.38 0.12
CA ASN A 183 5.47 7.15 -0.55
C ASN A 183 5.86 5.91 0.25
N TYR A 184 6.96 5.96 0.99
CA TYR A 184 7.43 4.93 1.91
C TYR A 184 7.54 5.52 3.32
N PRO A 185 6.54 5.27 4.21
CA PRO A 185 6.41 6.03 5.46
C PRO A 185 7.30 5.50 6.61
N LEU A 186 8.53 5.01 6.32
CA LEU A 186 9.45 4.47 7.31
C LEU A 186 9.83 5.49 8.40
N ALA A 187 10.20 6.71 7.98
CA ALA A 187 10.55 7.76 8.93
C ALA A 187 9.40 8.11 9.87
N SER A 188 8.17 8.08 9.35
CA SER A 188 6.96 8.34 10.13
C SER A 188 6.65 7.19 11.09
N CYS A 189 6.89 5.94 10.67
CA CYS A 189 6.78 4.77 11.54
C CYS A 189 7.72 4.91 12.74
N LEU A 190 9.01 5.12 12.52
CA LEU A 190 10.01 5.21 13.58
C LEU A 190 9.81 6.44 14.50
N LYS A 191 9.23 7.52 13.98
CA LYS A 191 8.87 8.71 14.78
C LYS A 191 7.57 8.54 15.56
N SER A 192 6.71 7.59 15.19
CA SER A 192 5.39 7.41 15.84
C SER A 192 5.50 6.93 17.28
N ASN A 193 6.54 6.17 17.60
CA ASN A 193 6.87 5.71 18.94
C ASN A 193 8.39 5.52 19.05
N SER A 194 9.03 6.16 20.00
CA SER A 194 10.48 6.08 20.26
C SER A 194 10.96 4.70 20.74
N GLU A 195 10.05 3.81 21.12
CA GLU A 195 10.35 2.44 21.53
C GLU A 195 10.48 1.47 20.37
N ILE A 196 10.09 1.86 19.14
CA ILE A 196 10.21 1.01 17.95
C ILE A 196 11.69 0.76 17.64
N LYS A 197 12.09 -0.50 17.66
CA LYS A 197 13.43 -0.91 17.30
C LYS A 197 13.51 -1.23 15.81
N LYS A 198 14.65 -0.92 15.21
CA LYS A 198 14.88 -1.09 13.77
C LYS A 198 14.84 -2.55 13.32
N ASP A 199 15.20 -3.49 14.19
CA ASP A 199 15.16 -4.93 13.98
C ASP A 199 13.75 -5.56 14.15
N GLU A 200 12.78 -4.79 14.65
CA GLU A 200 11.37 -5.18 14.76
C GLU A 200 10.53 -4.69 13.57
N VAL A 201 11.12 -3.94 12.62
CA VAL A 201 10.43 -3.36 11.46
C VAL A 201 10.75 -4.15 10.20
N LEU A 202 9.71 -4.55 9.46
CA LEU A 202 9.82 -5.07 8.10
C LEU A 202 9.34 -4.02 7.11
N GLY A 203 10.23 -3.54 6.26
CA GLY A 203 9.96 -2.59 5.21
C GLY A 203 9.80 -3.25 3.85
N LEU A 204 8.77 -2.84 3.09
CA LEU A 204 8.60 -3.20 1.69
C LEU A 204 8.56 -1.92 0.84
N ILE A 205 9.53 -1.79 -0.04
CA ILE A 205 9.65 -0.63 -0.92
C ILE A 205 9.66 -1.05 -2.39
N GLY A 206 8.69 -0.56 -3.14
CA GLY A 206 8.70 -0.64 -4.59
C GLY A 206 9.67 0.39 -5.18
N SER A 207 10.82 -0.07 -5.67
CA SER A 207 11.79 0.79 -6.36
C SER A 207 11.30 1.10 -7.76
N MET A 208 11.18 2.37 -8.08
CA MET A 208 10.61 2.81 -9.35
C MET A 208 11.72 3.35 -10.28
N SER A 209 11.84 2.80 -11.50
CA SER A 209 12.69 3.39 -12.53
C SER A 209 11.95 4.52 -13.26
N ASN A 210 12.66 5.62 -13.54
CA ASN A 210 12.08 6.79 -14.23
C ASN A 210 12.15 6.70 -15.75
N ASP A 211 12.65 5.58 -16.31
CA ASP A 211 13.11 5.51 -17.70
C ASP A 211 11.99 5.55 -18.75
N ASN A 212 10.72 5.28 -18.36
CA ASN A 212 9.62 5.12 -19.31
C ASN A 212 8.52 6.19 -19.25
N LEU A 213 8.75 7.32 -18.56
CA LEU A 213 7.76 8.40 -18.44
C LEU A 213 7.90 9.51 -19.50
N ILE A 214 8.28 9.14 -20.72
CA ILE A 214 8.40 10.11 -21.83
C ILE A 214 7.04 10.28 -22.50
N ILE A 215 6.52 11.49 -22.45
CA ILE A 215 5.29 11.85 -23.18
C ILE A 215 5.61 12.06 -24.65
N LYS A 216 4.88 11.37 -25.52
CA LYS A 216 4.98 11.42 -26.97
C LYS A 216 3.71 12.02 -27.57
N GLU A 217 3.69 12.29 -28.87
CA GLU A 217 2.53 12.86 -29.56
C GLU A 217 1.29 11.96 -29.52
N ASP A 218 1.48 10.64 -29.47
CA ASP A 218 0.41 9.63 -29.36
C ASP A 218 0.01 9.28 -27.92
N SER A 219 0.65 9.90 -26.91
CA SER A 219 0.31 9.68 -25.50
C SER A 219 -1.07 10.23 -25.18
N VAL A 220 -1.86 9.44 -24.45
CA VAL A 220 -3.19 9.84 -24.01
C VAL A 220 -3.13 10.66 -22.71
N ILE A 221 -4.23 11.31 -22.37
CA ILE A 221 -4.31 12.21 -21.20
C ILE A 221 -3.96 11.50 -19.87
N THR A 222 -4.28 10.23 -19.76
CA THR A 222 -3.93 9.43 -18.57
C THR A 222 -2.42 9.27 -18.43
N ASP A 223 -1.69 9.02 -19.52
CA ASP A 223 -0.23 8.91 -19.50
C ASP A 223 0.40 10.24 -19.04
N TYR A 224 -0.13 11.36 -19.57
CA TYR A 224 0.30 12.69 -19.17
C TYR A 224 0.11 12.93 -17.66
N ILE A 225 -1.11 12.65 -17.13
CA ILE A 225 -1.42 12.82 -15.71
C ILE A 225 -0.53 11.93 -14.84
N PHE A 226 -0.41 10.64 -15.17
CA PHE A 226 0.45 9.74 -14.42
C PHE A 226 1.92 10.15 -14.47
N SER A 227 2.43 10.53 -15.64
CA SER A 227 3.81 11.01 -15.76
C SER A 227 4.07 12.23 -14.87
N MET A 228 3.15 13.18 -14.86
CA MET A 228 3.25 14.37 -14.01
C MET A 228 3.24 14.00 -12.52
N ILE A 229 2.28 13.18 -12.08
CA ILE A 229 2.13 12.79 -10.68
C ILE A 229 3.36 12.01 -10.20
N TYR A 230 3.85 11.05 -10.98
CA TYR A 230 5.02 10.27 -10.61
C TYR A 230 6.29 11.11 -10.53
N ARG A 231 6.45 12.12 -11.39
CA ARG A 231 7.55 13.07 -11.30
C ARG A 231 7.44 13.97 -10.07
N LEU A 232 6.22 14.35 -9.68
CA LEU A 232 5.98 15.09 -8.45
C LEU A 232 6.32 14.24 -7.22
N ILE A 233 5.84 12.99 -7.16
CA ILE A 233 6.20 12.02 -6.12
C ILE A 233 7.73 11.90 -6.02
N ASP A 234 8.40 11.74 -7.15
CA ASP A 234 9.86 11.58 -7.18
C ASP A 234 10.63 12.79 -6.63
N ARG A 235 10.06 13.98 -6.75
CA ARG A 235 10.66 15.24 -6.30
C ARG A 235 10.27 15.64 -4.89
N CYS A 236 9.04 15.36 -4.49
CA CYS A 236 8.46 15.80 -3.22
C CYS A 236 8.57 14.74 -2.12
N ASP A 237 8.78 13.47 -2.47
CA ASP A 237 8.84 12.37 -1.51
C ASP A 237 10.02 12.55 -0.54
N ASP A 238 9.69 12.95 0.68
CA ASP A 238 10.67 13.16 1.77
C ASP A 238 11.23 11.84 2.30
N SER A 239 10.63 10.69 1.99
CA SER A 239 11.17 9.39 2.37
C SER A 239 12.53 9.12 1.75
N LYS A 240 12.79 9.65 0.56
CA LYS A 240 14.09 9.57 -0.14
C LYS A 240 15.19 10.43 0.49
N LYS A 241 14.81 11.39 1.34
CA LYS A 241 15.75 12.29 2.03
C LYS A 241 16.11 11.78 3.42
N CYS A 242 15.53 10.70 3.85
CA CYS A 242 15.73 10.16 5.20
C CYS A 242 16.78 9.05 5.16
N ASP A 243 17.99 9.33 5.69
CA ASP A 243 19.09 8.36 5.84
C ASP A 243 18.79 7.36 6.99
N VAL A 244 17.55 6.84 7.05
CA VAL A 244 17.16 5.88 8.07
C VAL A 244 17.18 4.49 7.47
N GLU A 245 18.13 3.67 7.95
CA GLU A 245 18.23 2.26 7.60
C GLU A 245 17.58 1.39 8.68
N ILE A 246 16.91 0.32 8.24
CA ILE A 246 16.36 -0.76 9.08
C ILE A 246 17.03 -2.08 8.68
N GLU A 247 16.97 -3.09 9.56
CA GLU A 247 17.62 -4.38 9.30
C GLU A 247 16.89 -5.22 8.24
N HIS A 248 15.57 -5.06 8.15
CA HIS A 248 14.72 -5.89 7.31
C HIS A 248 13.95 -5.04 6.32
N GLU A 249 14.59 -4.76 5.19
CA GLU A 249 14.00 -4.02 4.08
C GLU A 249 14.09 -4.81 2.80
N LEU A 250 12.94 -5.12 2.20
CA LEU A 250 12.84 -5.75 0.89
C LEU A 250 12.53 -4.69 -0.15
N CYS A 251 13.50 -4.44 -1.03
CA CYS A 251 13.33 -3.57 -2.19
C CYS A 251 13.05 -4.43 -3.42
N TYR A 252 11.92 -4.20 -4.10
CA TYR A 252 11.59 -4.88 -5.34
C TYR A 252 11.45 -3.89 -6.49
N PRO A 253 12.01 -4.22 -7.68
CA PRO A 253 11.92 -3.35 -8.83
C PRO A 253 10.50 -3.32 -9.38
N THR A 254 10.00 -2.12 -9.65
CA THR A 254 8.72 -1.91 -10.32
C THR A 254 8.98 -1.56 -11.77
N LYS A 255 8.61 -2.45 -12.68
CA LYS A 255 9.05 -2.36 -14.07
C LYS A 255 8.45 -1.24 -14.90
N GLU A 256 7.26 -0.74 -14.57
CA GLU A 256 6.60 0.25 -15.42
C GLU A 256 5.62 1.14 -14.64
N ARG A 257 5.63 2.42 -14.97
CA ARG A 257 4.76 3.47 -14.39
C ARG A 257 3.77 4.02 -15.41
N CYS A 258 3.47 3.31 -16.49
CA CYS A 258 2.59 3.85 -17.52
C CYS A 258 1.13 3.38 -17.33
N GLY A 259 0.21 4.09 -17.96
CA GLY A 259 -1.20 3.74 -17.97
C GLY A 259 -1.49 2.34 -18.52
N THR A 260 -0.57 1.77 -19.34
CA THR A 260 -0.66 0.39 -19.82
C THR A 260 -0.57 -0.62 -18.69
N THR A 261 0.33 -0.46 -17.71
CA THR A 261 0.45 -1.37 -16.55
C THR A 261 -0.82 -1.36 -15.69
N TRP A 262 -1.44 -0.20 -15.49
CA TRP A 262 -2.74 -0.12 -14.83
C TRP A 262 -3.79 -0.92 -15.60
N LYS A 263 -3.89 -0.65 -16.90
CA LYS A 263 -4.84 -1.32 -17.78
C LYS A 263 -4.61 -2.83 -17.81
N ASP A 264 -3.37 -3.27 -18.00
CA ASP A 264 -3.03 -4.70 -18.07
C ASP A 264 -3.33 -5.43 -16.77
N SER A 265 -3.01 -4.82 -15.62
CA SER A 265 -3.31 -5.42 -14.31
C SER A 265 -4.81 -5.48 -14.03
N LEU A 266 -5.61 -4.54 -14.52
CA LEU A 266 -7.07 -4.58 -14.37
C LEU A 266 -7.72 -5.62 -15.28
N LEU A 267 -7.25 -5.75 -16.53
CA LEU A 267 -7.87 -6.60 -17.55
C LEU A 267 -7.42 -8.07 -17.49
N SER A 268 -6.22 -8.35 -16.97
CA SER A 268 -5.61 -9.68 -17.07
C SER A 268 -5.30 -10.31 -15.71
N GLY A 269 -6.02 -11.40 -15.40
CA GLY A 269 -5.71 -12.26 -14.24
C GLY A 269 -4.30 -12.86 -14.34
N GLU A 270 -3.86 -13.25 -15.54
CA GLU A 270 -2.52 -13.77 -15.80
C GLU A 270 -1.44 -12.73 -15.48
N CYS A 271 -1.68 -11.46 -15.83
CA CYS A 271 -0.77 -10.37 -15.47
C CYS A 271 -0.65 -10.24 -13.94
N ARG A 272 -1.76 -10.27 -13.22
CA ARG A 272 -1.77 -10.20 -11.75
C ARG A 272 -1.06 -11.39 -11.11
N GLU A 273 -1.33 -12.62 -11.59
CA GLU A 273 -0.66 -13.83 -11.14
C GLU A 273 0.86 -13.74 -11.34
N LYS A 274 1.30 -13.27 -12.50
CA LYS A 274 2.73 -13.05 -12.78
C LYS A 274 3.35 -12.03 -11.84
N MET A 275 2.64 -10.94 -11.53
CA MET A 275 3.12 -9.93 -10.58
C MET A 275 3.26 -10.50 -9.18
N ILE A 276 2.29 -11.31 -8.72
CA ILE A 276 2.36 -12.01 -7.42
C ILE A 276 3.57 -12.94 -7.38
N LYS A 277 3.77 -13.78 -8.40
CA LYS A 277 4.93 -14.68 -8.50
C LYS A 277 6.26 -13.95 -8.49
N ASN A 278 6.36 -12.83 -9.21
CA ASN A 278 7.56 -12.00 -9.17
C ASN A 278 7.84 -11.51 -7.74
N GLY A 279 6.80 -11.12 -6.99
CA GLY A 279 6.94 -10.74 -5.58
C GLY A 279 7.45 -11.88 -4.71
N GLU A 280 6.93 -13.08 -4.90
CA GLU A 280 7.38 -14.29 -4.21
C GLU A 280 8.86 -14.59 -4.50
N GLU A 281 9.30 -14.47 -5.77
CA GLU A 281 10.71 -14.65 -6.18
C GLU A 281 11.63 -13.60 -5.54
N PHE A 282 11.21 -12.33 -5.45
CA PHE A 282 11.99 -11.30 -4.74
C PHE A 282 12.16 -11.62 -3.25
N ALA A 283 11.11 -12.11 -2.62
CA ALA A 283 11.18 -12.53 -1.22
C ALA A 283 12.09 -13.76 -1.01
N GLU A 284 12.05 -14.74 -1.90
CA GLU A 284 12.99 -15.90 -1.87
C GLU A 284 14.43 -15.46 -2.00
N ASN A 285 14.73 -14.56 -2.95
CA ASN A 285 16.08 -14.02 -3.14
C ASN A 285 16.52 -13.22 -1.91
N TYR A 286 15.63 -12.43 -1.32
CA TYR A 286 15.92 -11.70 -0.08
C TYR A 286 16.26 -12.64 1.06
N LEU A 287 15.47 -13.68 1.31
CA LEU A 287 15.72 -14.67 2.35
C LEU A 287 17.02 -15.43 2.13
N SER A 288 17.35 -15.76 0.88
CA SER A 288 18.59 -16.46 0.53
C SER A 288 19.85 -15.60 0.78
N ASN A 289 19.72 -14.29 0.69
CA ASN A 289 20.80 -13.33 0.93
C ASN A 289 20.95 -12.93 2.40
N LEU A 290 19.95 -13.20 3.23
CA LEU A 290 20.13 -13.08 4.68
C LEU A 290 21.14 -14.12 5.10
N LYS A 291 22.36 -13.70 5.52
CA LYS A 291 23.42 -14.60 5.97
C LYS A 291 22.85 -15.59 6.98
N PRO A 292 23.11 -16.90 6.84
CA PRO A 292 22.70 -17.86 7.85
C PRO A 292 23.31 -17.44 9.19
N ILE A 293 22.46 -17.31 10.21
CA ILE A 293 22.93 -17.22 11.60
C ILE A 293 23.78 -18.47 11.80
N SER A 294 25.09 -18.31 11.90
CA SER A 294 26.01 -19.40 12.14
C SER A 294 25.57 -20.10 13.43
N LYS A 295 24.96 -21.27 13.28
CA LYS A 295 24.85 -22.21 14.39
C LYS A 295 26.31 -22.61 14.75
N THR A 296 26.88 -21.92 15.72
CA THR A 296 28.08 -22.38 16.41
C THR A 296 27.66 -23.63 17.17
N VAL A 297 27.78 -24.77 16.52
CA VAL A 297 27.78 -26.06 17.20
C VAL A 297 29.10 -26.06 18.02
N GLN A 298 28.99 -25.80 19.30
CA GLN A 298 30.06 -26.18 20.24
C GLN A 298 30.05 -27.71 20.26
N GLU A 299 31.01 -28.31 19.60
CA GLU A 299 31.37 -29.70 19.88
C GLU A 299 31.82 -29.78 21.35
N PRO A 300 31.30 -30.73 22.12
CA PRO A 300 31.84 -30.96 23.45
C PRO A 300 33.23 -31.58 23.31
N ASP A 301 34.22 -30.89 23.90
CA ASP A 301 35.57 -31.42 24.08
C ASP A 301 35.53 -32.78 24.79
N ALA A 302 36.18 -33.75 24.19
CA ALA A 302 36.36 -35.11 24.70
C ALA A 302 37.46 -35.17 25.77
#